data_7311df2f9efd9fc59ac1d5475604479a
#
_entry.id   7311df2f9efd9fc59ac1d5475604479a
#
_cell.length_a   1.000
_cell.length_b   1.000
_cell.length_c   1.000
_cell.angle_alpha   90.00
_cell.angle_beta   90.00
_cell.angle_gamma   90.00
#
_symmetry.space_group_name_H-M   'P 1'
#
loop_
_entity.id
_entity.type
_entity.pdbx_description
1 polymer ?
#
loop_
_entity_poly.entity_id
_entity_poly.type
_entity_poly.pdbx_seq_one_letter_code
_entity_poly.pdbx_strand_id
1 'polypeptide(L)'
;IILNRDIKFGGLAEYGIFPSKLKLRGGLKKQYWELLDRPNVHYFGNVAIGNGKDLMVEEVRSLGASAVVFSIGAQGTKAIGVEGDSAKGVFHAKDVVYHFNRLPGFGDRPFEMGKHVAIIGAGDVMVDISHWLVRYKKIERVTAVVRRGPAERKYNPKEIRAVCAN
;
A
#
# COMPACT_ATOMS: atom_id res chain seq x y z
N ILE A 1 17.61 -0.21 17.50
CA ILE A 1 17.87 0.14 16.10
C ILE A 1 16.69 -0.32 15.25
N ILE A 2 16.23 0.53 14.33
CA ILE A 2 15.19 0.21 13.35
C ILE A 2 15.82 0.37 11.96
N LEU A 3 15.83 -0.69 11.18
CA LEU A 3 16.28 -0.68 9.79
C LEU A 3 15.06 -0.76 8.87
N ASN A 4 14.95 0.14 7.90
CA ASN A 4 13.83 0.17 6.98
C ASN A 4 14.31 0.35 5.53
N ARG A 5 13.81 -0.48 4.64
CA ARG A 5 14.12 -0.39 3.21
C ARG A 5 13.71 0.94 2.60
N ASP A 6 12.57 1.48 3.01
CA ASP A 6 12.07 2.74 2.47
C ASP A 6 12.69 3.93 3.23
N ILE A 7 12.93 5.01 2.53
CA ILE A 7 13.47 6.26 3.12
C ILE A 7 12.53 6.80 4.20
N LYS A 8 11.22 6.75 3.93
CA LYS A 8 10.20 7.22 4.87
C LYS A 8 9.71 6.09 5.75
N PHE A 9 9.61 6.37 7.04
CA PHE A 9 8.97 5.45 7.98
C PHE A 9 7.44 5.43 7.80
N GLY A 10 6.79 4.43 8.39
CA GLY A 10 5.34 4.35 8.48
C GLY A 10 4.70 3.29 7.60
N GLY A 11 5.40 2.70 6.65
CA GLY A 11 4.90 1.62 5.82
C GLY A 11 3.53 1.94 5.21
N LEU A 12 2.49 1.18 5.55
CA LEU A 12 1.13 1.41 5.05
C LEU A 12 0.51 2.73 5.52
N ALA A 13 0.93 3.32 6.64
CA ALA A 13 0.47 4.64 7.04
C ALA A 13 0.98 5.74 6.10
N GLU A 14 2.17 5.55 5.51
CA GLU A 14 2.72 6.47 4.51
C GLU A 14 2.20 6.16 3.09
N TYR A 15 2.20 4.88 2.68
CA TYR A 15 1.99 4.47 1.30
C TYR A 15 0.69 3.70 1.04
N GLY A 16 -0.09 3.38 2.08
CA GLY A 16 -1.33 2.61 1.96
C GLY A 16 -2.61 3.42 2.17
N ILE A 17 -2.53 4.57 2.83
CA ILE A 17 -3.70 5.42 3.10
C ILE A 17 -3.99 6.29 1.88
N PHE A 18 -5.28 6.36 1.51
CA PHE A 18 -5.72 7.17 0.38
C PHE A 18 -5.35 8.66 0.56
N PRO A 19 -4.86 9.35 -0.48
CA PRO A 19 -4.31 10.71 -0.37
C PRO A 19 -5.26 11.75 0.22
N SER A 20 -6.57 11.62 0.08
CA SER A 20 -7.53 12.55 0.65
C SER A 20 -7.71 12.42 2.17
N LYS A 21 -7.25 11.31 2.78
CA LYS A 21 -7.35 11.04 4.23
C LYS A 21 -6.17 11.65 5.02
N LEU A 22 -5.83 12.91 4.73
CA LEU A 22 -4.65 13.60 5.27
C LEU A 22 -4.62 13.67 6.81
N LYS A 23 -5.76 13.88 7.45
CA LYS A 23 -5.86 13.94 8.93
C LYS A 23 -5.47 12.61 9.58
N LEU A 24 -5.98 11.50 9.04
CA LEU A 24 -5.66 10.15 9.53
C LEU A 24 -4.16 9.86 9.35
N ARG A 25 -3.65 10.10 8.15
CA ARG A 25 -2.23 9.90 7.81
C ARG A 25 -1.32 10.76 8.68
N GLY A 26 -1.64 12.04 8.85
CA GLY A 26 -0.89 12.96 9.70
C GLY A 26 -0.87 12.56 11.17
N GLY A 27 -2.02 12.12 11.71
CA GLY A 27 -2.12 11.64 13.09
C GLY A 27 -1.25 10.43 13.36
N LEU A 28 -1.26 9.43 12.48
CA LEU A 28 -0.39 8.24 12.59
C LEU A 28 1.10 8.60 12.47
N LYS A 29 1.44 9.48 11.55
CA LYS A 29 2.84 9.94 11.40
C LYS A 29 3.34 10.66 12.64
N LYS A 30 2.52 11.50 13.26
CA LYS A 30 2.87 12.17 14.52
C LYS A 30 3.19 11.16 15.63
N GLN A 31 2.36 10.13 15.81
CA GLN A 31 2.61 9.07 16.80
C GLN A 31 3.92 8.33 16.52
N TYR A 32 4.25 8.05 15.26
CA TYR A 32 5.50 7.42 14.91
C TYR A 32 6.71 8.33 15.17
N TRP A 33 6.59 9.63 14.88
CA TRP A 33 7.63 10.61 15.21
C TRP A 33 7.92 10.64 16.71
N GLU A 34 6.90 10.68 17.55
CA GLU A 34 7.04 10.67 19.01
C GLU A 34 7.78 9.41 19.53
N LEU A 35 7.67 8.29 18.82
CA LEU A 35 8.41 7.08 19.14
C LEU A 35 9.86 7.13 18.62
N LEU A 36 10.06 7.64 17.41
CA LEU A 36 11.39 7.68 16.76
C LEU A 36 12.31 8.74 17.39
N ASP A 37 11.72 9.80 17.98
CA ASP A 37 12.45 10.89 18.63
C ASP A 37 12.98 10.54 20.03
N ARG A 38 12.72 9.32 20.50
CA ARG A 38 13.23 8.88 21.80
C ARG A 38 14.76 8.65 21.75
N PRO A 39 15.51 9.06 22.80
CA PRO A 39 16.97 8.98 22.80
C PRO A 39 17.56 7.59 22.58
N ASN A 40 16.80 6.55 22.89
CA ASN A 40 17.20 5.16 22.76
C ASN A 40 16.71 4.50 21.47
N VAL A 41 16.13 5.26 20.54
CA VAL A 41 15.64 4.76 19.25
C VAL A 41 16.47 5.36 18.13
N HIS A 42 17.06 4.51 17.31
CA HIS A 42 17.84 4.91 16.16
C HIS A 42 17.22 4.34 14.89
N TYR A 43 16.80 5.20 13.99
CA TYR A 43 16.14 4.84 12.74
C TYR A 43 17.09 5.05 11.55
N PHE A 44 17.21 4.02 10.71
CA PHE A 44 17.96 4.05 9.46
C PHE A 44 17.02 3.68 8.32
N GLY A 45 16.67 4.67 7.52
CA GLY A 45 15.91 4.51 6.28
C GLY A 45 16.82 4.22 5.11
N ASN A 46 16.25 3.69 4.02
CA ASN A 46 16.97 3.31 2.80
C ASN A 46 18.04 2.22 3.05
N VAL A 47 17.75 1.28 3.95
CA VAL A 47 18.59 0.13 4.24
C VAL A 47 17.82 -1.15 3.90
N ALA A 48 18.17 -1.79 2.80
CA ALA A 48 17.58 -3.05 2.37
C ALA A 48 18.37 -4.24 2.93
N ILE A 49 17.65 -5.22 3.49
CA ILE A 49 18.24 -6.43 4.07
C ILE A 49 17.90 -7.63 3.18
N GLY A 50 18.90 -8.43 2.87
CA GLY A 50 18.78 -9.65 2.07
C GLY A 50 19.97 -9.90 1.17
N ASN A 51 19.97 -11.04 0.47
CA ASN A 51 21.06 -11.41 -0.43
C ASN A 51 21.27 -10.34 -1.53
N GLY A 52 22.51 -9.84 -1.65
CA GLY A 52 22.86 -8.79 -2.62
C GLY A 52 22.21 -7.44 -2.34
N LYS A 53 21.86 -7.16 -1.08
CA LYS A 53 21.36 -5.88 -0.58
C LYS A 53 22.41 -5.18 0.29
N ASP A 54 22.00 -4.09 0.95
CA ASP A 54 22.91 -3.29 1.77
C ASP A 54 23.47 -4.05 2.97
N LEU A 55 22.65 -4.94 3.55
CA LEU A 55 23.04 -5.83 4.64
C LEU A 55 22.46 -7.23 4.45
N MET A 56 23.21 -8.26 4.83
CA MET A 56 22.68 -9.61 5.00
C MET A 56 22.07 -9.80 6.39
N VAL A 57 21.22 -10.81 6.56
CA VAL A 57 20.60 -11.12 7.86
C VAL A 57 21.66 -11.49 8.91
N GLU A 58 22.71 -12.18 8.49
CA GLU A 58 23.84 -12.56 9.34
C GLU A 58 24.60 -11.34 9.86
N GLU A 59 24.78 -10.32 9.02
CA GLU A 59 25.40 -9.07 9.42
C GLU A 59 24.54 -8.30 10.43
N VAL A 60 23.20 -8.29 10.25
CA VAL A 60 22.28 -7.72 11.25
C VAL A 60 22.41 -8.43 12.61
N ARG A 61 22.58 -9.74 12.62
CA ARG A 61 22.81 -10.50 13.85
C ARG A 61 24.14 -10.14 14.53
N SER A 62 25.17 -9.87 13.74
CA SER A 62 26.52 -9.51 14.25
C SER A 62 26.57 -8.11 14.86
N LEU A 63 25.53 -7.28 14.73
CA LEU A 63 25.42 -5.97 15.40
C LEU A 63 25.27 -6.07 16.93
N GLY A 64 25.27 -7.27 17.50
CA GLY A 64 25.24 -7.49 18.96
C GLY A 64 23.87 -7.31 19.59
N ALA A 65 22.79 -7.34 18.81
CA ALA A 65 21.44 -7.26 19.33
C ALA A 65 21.03 -8.54 20.08
N SER A 66 20.40 -8.39 21.26
CA SER A 66 19.84 -9.50 22.03
C SER A 66 18.67 -10.19 21.34
N ALA A 67 17.96 -9.47 20.46
CA ALA A 67 16.87 -9.98 19.65
C ALA A 67 16.75 -9.22 18.33
N VAL A 68 16.31 -9.90 17.28
CA VAL A 68 15.97 -9.29 15.98
C VAL A 68 14.50 -9.56 15.70
N VAL A 69 13.74 -8.50 15.48
CA VAL A 69 12.30 -8.57 15.18
C VAL A 69 12.07 -8.23 13.71
N PHE A 70 11.47 -9.15 12.96
CA PHE A 70 11.09 -8.94 11.56
C PHE A 70 9.65 -8.44 11.47
N SER A 71 9.47 -7.15 11.19
CA SER A 71 8.17 -6.47 10.99
C SER A 71 8.06 -5.92 9.58
N ILE A 72 8.48 -6.70 8.59
CA ILE A 72 8.66 -6.28 7.19
C ILE A 72 7.36 -6.25 6.36
N GLY A 73 6.24 -6.64 6.94
CA GLY A 73 4.95 -6.74 6.24
C GLY A 73 4.91 -7.83 5.17
N ALA A 74 3.79 -7.93 4.47
CA ALA A 74 3.60 -8.87 3.36
C ALA A 74 3.80 -8.14 2.03
N GLN A 75 4.98 -8.29 1.42
CA GLN A 75 5.33 -7.60 0.18
C GLN A 75 4.89 -8.35 -1.09
N GLY A 76 4.68 -9.67 -0.99
CA GLY A 76 4.22 -10.50 -2.09
C GLY A 76 2.74 -10.27 -2.44
N THR A 77 2.39 -10.50 -3.69
CA THR A 77 1.02 -10.56 -4.18
C THR A 77 0.73 -11.96 -4.69
N LYS A 78 -0.48 -12.47 -4.46
CA LYS A 78 -0.92 -13.74 -5.02
C LYS A 78 -1.61 -13.49 -6.36
N ALA A 79 -1.30 -14.30 -7.36
CA ALA A 79 -2.08 -14.40 -8.57
C ALA A 79 -3.49 -14.93 -8.24
N ILE A 80 -4.49 -14.57 -9.04
CA ILE A 80 -5.85 -15.10 -8.89
C ILE A 80 -5.90 -16.56 -9.34
N GLY A 81 -5.04 -16.93 -10.29
CA GLY A 81 -4.95 -18.29 -10.84
C GLY A 81 -6.02 -18.57 -11.89
N VAL A 82 -6.45 -17.53 -12.62
CA VAL A 82 -7.36 -17.66 -13.75
C VAL A 82 -6.64 -17.27 -15.04
N GLU A 83 -7.15 -17.75 -16.16
CA GLU A 83 -6.63 -17.36 -17.47
C GLU A 83 -6.66 -15.82 -17.63
N GLY A 84 -5.55 -15.25 -18.08
CA GLY A 84 -5.41 -13.81 -18.32
C GLY A 84 -5.04 -12.99 -17.08
N ASP A 85 -4.80 -13.55 -15.92
CA ASP A 85 -4.46 -12.80 -14.69
C ASP A 85 -3.11 -12.05 -14.74
N SER A 86 -2.27 -12.38 -15.73
CA SER A 86 -1.01 -11.70 -16.02
C SER A 86 -1.03 -10.91 -17.35
N ALA A 87 -2.20 -10.75 -17.96
CA ALA A 87 -2.34 -10.03 -19.22
C ALA A 87 -2.05 -8.53 -19.07
N LYS A 88 -1.73 -7.87 -20.19
CA LYS A 88 -1.58 -6.41 -20.24
C LYS A 88 -2.89 -5.74 -19.76
N GLY A 89 -2.77 -4.77 -18.85
CA GLY A 89 -3.91 -4.08 -18.25
C GLY A 89 -4.45 -4.73 -16.98
N VAL A 90 -3.86 -5.84 -16.53
CA VAL A 90 -4.13 -6.44 -15.22
C VAL A 90 -3.12 -5.93 -14.21
N PHE A 91 -3.59 -5.38 -13.10
CA PHE A 91 -2.75 -4.76 -12.06
C PHE A 91 -3.11 -5.30 -10.69
N HIS A 92 -2.11 -5.51 -9.84
CA HIS A 92 -2.35 -5.75 -8.44
C HIS A 92 -2.82 -4.49 -7.73
N ALA A 93 -3.85 -4.60 -6.88
CA ALA A 93 -4.37 -3.48 -6.09
C ALA A 93 -3.27 -2.78 -5.28
N LYS A 94 -2.33 -3.54 -4.71
CA LYS A 94 -1.17 -3.00 -4.01
C LYS A 94 -0.34 -2.05 -4.88
N ASP A 95 -0.07 -2.41 -6.12
CA ASP A 95 0.75 -1.60 -7.03
C ASP A 95 0.04 -0.31 -7.42
N VAL A 96 -1.28 -0.36 -7.61
CA VAL A 96 -2.12 0.83 -7.83
C VAL A 96 -2.10 1.76 -6.61
N VAL A 97 -2.24 1.20 -5.40
CA VAL A 97 -2.18 1.96 -4.14
C VAL A 97 -0.81 2.62 -3.96
N TYR A 98 0.27 1.91 -4.22
CA TYR A 98 1.63 2.44 -4.15
C TYR A 98 1.88 3.52 -5.21
N HIS A 99 1.31 3.36 -6.41
CA HIS A 99 1.39 4.37 -7.47
C HIS A 99 0.74 5.68 -7.07
N PHE A 100 -0.52 5.68 -6.62
CA PHE A 100 -1.18 6.92 -6.27
C PHE A 100 -0.62 7.57 -4.98
N ASN A 101 0.04 6.81 -4.12
CA ASN A 101 0.77 7.32 -2.96
C ASN A 101 2.22 7.70 -3.26
N ARG A 102 2.67 7.60 -4.50
CA ARG A 102 4.02 7.98 -4.92
C ARG A 102 5.15 7.23 -4.21
N LEU A 103 4.97 5.94 -3.93
CA LEU A 103 6.06 5.11 -3.43
C LEU A 103 7.19 5.06 -4.49
N PRO A 104 8.46 5.29 -4.11
CA PRO A 104 9.58 5.14 -5.03
C PRO A 104 9.56 3.82 -5.79
N GLY A 105 9.80 3.87 -7.10
CA GLY A 105 9.70 2.72 -8.01
C GLY A 105 8.28 2.30 -8.42
N PHE A 106 7.24 2.94 -7.87
CA PHE A 106 5.83 2.75 -8.27
C PHE A 106 5.17 4.04 -8.74
N GLY A 107 5.56 5.19 -8.21
CA GLY A 107 4.95 6.48 -8.51
C GLY A 107 5.00 6.84 -9.98
N ASP A 108 6.08 6.50 -10.66
CA ASP A 108 6.34 6.85 -12.05
C ASP A 108 5.98 5.73 -13.04
N ARG A 109 5.49 4.58 -12.55
CA ARG A 109 5.05 3.50 -13.44
C ARG A 109 3.84 3.93 -14.26
N PRO A 110 3.81 3.65 -15.57
CA PRO A 110 2.61 3.87 -16.37
C PRO A 110 1.54 2.85 -15.97
N PHE A 111 0.37 3.36 -15.63
CA PHE A 111 -0.85 2.55 -15.48
C PHE A 111 -1.77 2.91 -16.63
N GLU A 112 -1.58 2.22 -17.75
CA GLU A 112 -2.45 2.36 -18.92
C GLU A 112 -3.76 1.61 -18.64
N MET A 113 -4.80 2.35 -18.37
CA MET A 113 -6.13 1.82 -18.10
C MET A 113 -7.08 2.25 -19.21
N GLY A 114 -7.95 1.34 -19.61
CA GLY A 114 -9.05 1.66 -20.53
C GLY A 114 -10.13 2.51 -19.85
N LYS A 115 -11.15 2.86 -20.61
CA LYS A 115 -12.31 3.65 -20.11
C LYS A 115 -13.17 2.89 -19.09
N HIS A 116 -13.13 1.57 -19.14
CA HIS A 116 -13.88 0.69 -18.22
C HIS A 116 -12.88 -0.15 -17.44
N VAL A 117 -13.00 -0.16 -16.13
CA VAL A 117 -12.14 -0.91 -15.22
C VAL A 117 -12.96 -1.84 -14.35
N ALA A 118 -12.54 -3.10 -14.26
CA ALA A 118 -13.08 -4.06 -13.31
C ALA A 118 -12.15 -4.18 -12.09
N ILE A 119 -12.70 -4.18 -10.89
CA ILE A 119 -11.94 -4.41 -9.65
C ILE A 119 -12.49 -5.66 -8.98
N ILE A 120 -11.61 -6.62 -8.71
CA ILE A 120 -11.98 -7.86 -8.03
C ILE A 120 -11.82 -7.69 -6.53
N GLY A 121 -12.94 -7.76 -5.79
CA GLY A 121 -12.99 -7.62 -4.33
C GLY A 121 -14.00 -6.59 -3.84
N ALA A 122 -14.28 -6.61 -2.53
CA ALA A 122 -15.27 -5.73 -1.88
C ALA A 122 -14.76 -5.21 -0.51
N GLY A 123 -13.49 -4.84 -0.42
CA GLY A 123 -12.87 -4.23 0.76
C GLY A 123 -12.64 -2.72 0.60
N ASP A 124 -12.14 -2.07 1.64
CA ASP A 124 -11.82 -0.64 1.63
C ASP A 124 -10.81 -0.26 0.53
N VAL A 125 -9.88 -1.15 0.20
CA VAL A 125 -8.93 -0.93 -0.91
C VAL A 125 -9.65 -0.80 -2.26
N MET A 126 -10.69 -1.61 -2.49
CA MET A 126 -11.52 -1.48 -3.71
C MET A 126 -12.19 -0.10 -3.75
N VAL A 127 -12.72 0.38 -2.63
CA VAL A 127 -13.36 1.70 -2.54
C VAL A 127 -12.36 2.83 -2.80
N ASP A 128 -11.18 2.78 -2.20
CA ASP A 128 -10.12 3.77 -2.39
C ASP A 128 -9.63 3.80 -3.85
N ILE A 129 -9.45 2.65 -4.47
CA ILE A 129 -9.08 2.55 -5.90
C ILE A 129 -10.23 3.08 -6.79
N SER A 130 -11.48 2.72 -6.52
CA SER A 130 -12.63 3.23 -7.27
C SER A 130 -12.70 4.76 -7.20
N HIS A 131 -12.50 5.33 -6.02
CA HIS A 131 -12.45 6.78 -5.82
C HIS A 131 -11.33 7.43 -6.65
N TRP A 132 -10.14 6.83 -6.65
CA TRP A 132 -9.03 7.31 -7.45
C TRP A 132 -9.31 7.24 -8.96
N LEU A 133 -9.88 6.14 -9.43
CA LEU A 133 -10.22 5.95 -10.84
C LEU A 133 -11.25 6.97 -11.33
N VAL A 134 -12.33 7.16 -10.58
CA VAL A 134 -13.39 8.08 -10.96
C VAL A 134 -12.91 9.53 -10.87
N ARG A 135 -12.33 9.93 -9.76
CA ARG A 135 -12.01 11.32 -9.49
C ARG A 135 -10.76 11.83 -10.21
N TYR A 136 -9.70 11.01 -10.23
CA TYR A 136 -8.39 11.45 -10.73
C TYR A 136 -8.06 10.92 -12.13
N LYS A 137 -8.49 9.71 -12.46
CA LYS A 137 -8.27 9.12 -13.79
C LYS A 137 -9.43 9.36 -14.75
N LYS A 138 -10.59 9.83 -14.25
CA LYS A 138 -11.79 10.10 -15.06
C LYS A 138 -12.26 8.87 -15.85
N ILE A 139 -12.16 7.71 -15.24
CA ILE A 139 -12.64 6.46 -15.83
C ILE A 139 -14.17 6.51 -15.96
N GLU A 140 -14.67 6.15 -17.13
CA GLU A 140 -16.11 6.23 -17.45
C GLU A 140 -16.94 5.20 -16.66
N ARG A 141 -16.38 4.02 -16.44
CA ARG A 141 -17.07 2.94 -15.72
C ARG A 141 -16.13 2.13 -14.84
N VAL A 142 -16.48 1.99 -13.58
CA VAL A 142 -15.81 1.09 -12.64
C VAL A 142 -16.81 0.02 -12.20
N THR A 143 -16.43 -1.25 -12.37
CA THR A 143 -17.26 -2.41 -11.99
C THR A 143 -16.56 -3.20 -10.90
N ALA A 144 -17.18 -3.34 -9.72
CA ALA A 144 -16.70 -4.22 -8.68
C ALA A 144 -17.23 -5.65 -8.91
N VAL A 145 -16.31 -6.60 -9.06
CA VAL A 145 -16.62 -8.03 -9.17
C VAL A 145 -16.41 -8.66 -7.81
N VAL A 146 -17.48 -9.16 -7.21
CA VAL A 146 -17.47 -9.64 -5.83
C VAL A 146 -18.08 -11.03 -5.71
N ARG A 147 -17.51 -11.84 -4.81
CA ARG A 147 -17.98 -13.21 -4.58
C ARG A 147 -19.29 -13.28 -3.78
N ARG A 148 -19.55 -12.27 -2.95
CA ARG A 148 -20.68 -12.23 -2.01
C ARG A 148 -21.54 -11.02 -2.27
N GLY A 149 -22.78 -11.06 -1.79
CA GLY A 149 -23.71 -9.94 -1.94
C GLY A 149 -23.35 -8.69 -1.12
N PRO A 150 -24.04 -7.57 -1.36
CA PRO A 150 -23.78 -6.30 -0.67
C PRO A 150 -23.94 -6.36 0.86
N ALA A 151 -24.76 -7.29 1.36
CA ALA A 151 -24.95 -7.51 2.80
C ALA A 151 -23.67 -8.02 3.50
N GLU A 152 -22.79 -8.70 2.78
CA GLU A 152 -21.56 -9.30 3.29
C GLU A 152 -20.32 -8.44 2.97
N ARG A 153 -20.53 -7.16 2.66
CA ARG A 153 -19.46 -6.22 2.34
C ARG A 153 -18.44 -6.10 3.47
N LYS A 154 -17.18 -5.87 3.09
CA LYS A 154 -16.06 -5.65 4.01
C LYS A 154 -15.58 -4.19 4.03
N TYR A 155 -16.16 -3.32 3.21
CA TYR A 155 -15.85 -1.89 3.18
C TYR A 155 -16.76 -1.09 4.13
N ASN A 156 -16.25 0.06 4.58
CA ASN A 156 -17.03 1.01 5.37
C ASN A 156 -18.08 1.71 4.48
N PRO A 157 -19.38 1.70 4.84
CA PRO A 157 -20.43 2.36 4.04
C PRO A 157 -20.24 3.87 3.84
N LYS A 158 -19.54 4.55 4.75
CA LYS A 158 -19.25 5.99 4.61
C LYS A 158 -18.29 6.25 3.45
N GLU A 159 -17.34 5.34 3.23
CA GLU A 159 -16.34 5.48 2.16
C GLU A 159 -16.96 5.33 0.77
N ILE A 160 -17.86 4.38 0.58
CA ILE A 160 -18.51 4.19 -0.72
C ILE A 160 -19.44 5.36 -1.08
N ARG A 161 -20.07 6.00 -0.09
CA ARG A 161 -20.89 7.20 -0.32
C ARG A 161 -20.07 8.34 -0.91
N ALA A 162 -18.81 8.50 -0.46
CA ALA A 162 -17.91 9.51 -1.00
C ALA A 162 -17.53 9.24 -2.46
N VAL A 163 -17.54 7.98 -2.90
CA VAL A 163 -17.32 7.61 -4.31
C VAL A 163 -18.56 7.94 -5.15
N CYS A 164 -19.74 7.61 -4.65
CA CYS A 164 -21.01 7.83 -5.36
C CYS A 164 -21.43 9.31 -5.45
N ALA A 165 -20.84 10.18 -4.63
CA ALA A 165 -21.12 11.61 -4.62
C ALA A 165 -20.24 12.42 -5.60
N ASN A 166 -19.37 11.75 -6.37
CA ASN A 166 -18.53 12.35 -7.41
C ASN A 166 -19.13 12.08 -8.85
#